data_d7940d5ed8bf87dd736f29a9fccd70de
#
_entry.id   d7940d5ed8bf87dd736f29a9fccd70de
#
_cell.length_a   1.000
_cell.length_b   1.000
_cell.length_c   1.000
_cell.angle_alpha   90.00
_cell.angle_beta   90.00
_cell.angle_gamma   90.00
#
_symmetry.space_group_name_H-M   'P 1'
#
loop_
_entity.id
_entity.type
_entity.pdbx_description
1 polymer ?
#
loop_
_entity_poly.entity_id
_entity_poly.type
_entity_poly.pdbx_seq_one_letter_code
_entity_poly.pdbx_strand_id
1 'polypeptide(L)'
;VTQTSTSSKAVQVRAIATPEEIEQFLDVPAKVYADDTNWVPPLRSSVAKQLAPDNPFLQYGKLQAFIAVKGESGEEVVGRIVASVNQRLIEREGKNVGLFGFFECVEDSAVAQALLQAACQWLREQGMTKARGPIDLSTHNNCLLLVNGFDSPPTIMMPYNPPYYPQFIEQDGWQKAIDAYSYHLPLDRPLPTEYEKGYRIAAKSGVSFRRVNLKGEAFDQDVEGIYYLFNKAFANNYSSTPRTLEEFREEAEDLKTVVDPDIFWIAEYEGEMVGFFMALPDYNIALKHVGGKLNWLGILKLLWYRRQINQARVIVICALPEHRRRMVPLALIHLGMQSGVQKGKPYKQAELGYVYEDNSPSRKVVEATGAKVYKTYRIYEKTLV
;
A
#
# COMPACT_ATOMS: atom_id res chain seq x y z
N VAL A 1 2.86 -50.92 -19.03
CA VAL A 1 2.40 -49.64 -18.47
C VAL A 1 3.58 -49.00 -17.74
N THR A 2 4.27 -48.12 -18.45
CA THR A 2 5.45 -47.40 -17.90
C THR A 2 4.91 -46.22 -17.13
N GLN A 3 4.97 -46.27 -15.81
CA GLN A 3 4.77 -45.10 -14.96
C GLN A 3 5.95 -44.16 -15.15
N THR A 4 5.79 -43.11 -15.92
CA THR A 4 6.70 -41.95 -15.92
C THR A 4 6.54 -41.24 -14.57
N SER A 5 7.41 -41.54 -13.64
CA SER A 5 7.64 -40.78 -12.42
C SER A 5 8.19 -39.42 -12.85
N THR A 6 7.31 -38.40 -12.86
CA THR A 6 7.74 -37.00 -12.88
C THR A 6 8.46 -36.74 -11.56
N SER A 7 9.77 -36.85 -11.55
CA SER A 7 10.62 -36.36 -10.47
C SER A 7 10.31 -34.84 -10.31
N SER A 8 9.59 -34.47 -9.27
CA SER A 8 9.41 -33.07 -8.92
C SER A 8 10.81 -32.54 -8.60
N LYS A 9 11.33 -31.66 -9.45
CA LYS A 9 12.65 -31.02 -9.22
C LYS A 9 12.57 -30.33 -7.84
N ALA A 10 13.51 -30.68 -6.95
CA ALA A 10 13.51 -30.16 -5.58
C ALA A 10 13.61 -28.62 -5.60
N VAL A 11 12.77 -27.98 -4.80
CA VAL A 11 12.82 -26.54 -4.57
C VAL A 11 13.92 -26.27 -3.56
N GLN A 12 14.86 -25.36 -3.89
CA GLN A 12 15.87 -24.87 -2.97
C GLN A 12 15.63 -23.39 -2.71
N VAL A 13 15.73 -22.98 -1.45
CA VAL A 13 15.67 -21.56 -1.07
C VAL A 13 17.04 -21.14 -0.57
N ARG A 14 17.52 -20.02 -1.09
CA ARG A 14 18.82 -19.45 -0.69
C ARG A 14 18.68 -17.97 -0.37
N ALA A 15 19.48 -17.52 0.61
CA ALA A 15 19.61 -16.12 0.93
C ALA A 15 20.35 -15.39 -0.21
N ILE A 16 19.94 -14.19 -0.52
CA ILE A 16 20.60 -13.33 -1.50
C ILE A 16 21.92 -12.82 -0.90
N ALA A 17 23.00 -12.93 -1.67
CA ALA A 17 24.34 -12.53 -1.28
C ALA A 17 25.04 -11.63 -2.32
N THR A 18 24.58 -11.62 -3.58
CA THR A 18 25.25 -10.92 -4.68
C THR A 18 24.32 -9.93 -5.41
N PRO A 19 24.88 -8.90 -6.09
CA PRO A 19 24.10 -8.00 -6.93
C PRO A 19 23.31 -8.72 -8.03
N GLU A 20 23.87 -9.78 -8.62
CA GLU A 20 23.22 -10.59 -9.65
C GLU A 20 21.96 -11.28 -9.11
N GLU A 21 22.01 -11.76 -7.86
CA GLU A 21 20.86 -12.38 -7.19
C GLU A 21 19.78 -11.33 -6.84
N ILE A 22 20.16 -10.08 -6.55
CA ILE A 22 19.21 -8.97 -6.41
C ILE A 22 18.50 -8.73 -7.75
N GLU A 23 19.21 -8.71 -8.88
CA GLU A 23 18.58 -8.57 -10.18
C GLU A 23 17.61 -9.74 -10.47
N GLN A 24 18.00 -10.97 -10.16
CA GLN A 24 17.13 -12.15 -10.26
C GLN A 24 15.88 -12.01 -9.38
N PHE A 25 16.03 -11.54 -8.14
CA PHE A 25 14.93 -11.27 -7.22
C PHE A 25 13.94 -10.24 -7.81
N LEU A 26 14.46 -9.17 -8.40
CA LEU A 26 13.65 -8.11 -9.02
C LEU A 26 12.92 -8.58 -10.28
N ASP A 27 13.40 -9.65 -10.94
CA ASP A 27 12.79 -10.18 -12.16
C ASP A 27 11.66 -11.19 -11.90
N VAL A 28 11.53 -11.73 -10.69
CA VAL A 28 10.51 -12.74 -10.35
C VAL A 28 9.08 -12.29 -10.71
N PRO A 29 8.63 -11.06 -10.40
CA PRO A 29 7.27 -10.66 -10.72
C PRO A 29 6.96 -10.70 -12.23
N ALA A 30 7.93 -10.40 -13.09
CA ALA A 30 7.73 -10.43 -14.53
C ALA A 30 7.39 -11.85 -15.04
N LYS A 31 7.87 -12.90 -14.35
CA LYS A 31 7.50 -14.29 -14.64
C LYS A 31 6.12 -14.65 -14.08
N VAL A 32 5.87 -14.26 -12.82
CA VAL A 32 4.61 -14.58 -12.11
C VAL A 32 3.41 -13.99 -12.83
N TYR A 33 3.53 -12.76 -13.34
CA TYR A 33 2.44 -12.00 -13.95
C TYR A 33 2.52 -11.92 -15.47
N ALA A 34 3.27 -12.81 -16.14
CA ALA A 34 3.50 -12.73 -17.59
C ALA A 34 2.19 -12.63 -18.41
N ASP A 35 1.16 -13.39 -18.00
CA ASP A 35 -0.14 -13.46 -18.67
C ASP A 35 -1.24 -12.68 -17.95
N ASP A 36 -0.92 -11.98 -16.86
CA ASP A 36 -1.90 -11.24 -16.07
C ASP A 36 -2.07 -9.81 -16.58
N THR A 37 -3.20 -9.57 -17.25
CA THR A 37 -3.52 -8.26 -17.83
C THR A 37 -3.91 -7.21 -16.79
N ASN A 38 -4.19 -7.57 -15.54
CA ASN A 38 -4.52 -6.64 -14.47
C ASN A 38 -3.27 -6.15 -13.72
N TRP A 39 -2.16 -6.87 -13.84
CA TRP A 39 -0.95 -6.49 -13.15
C TRP A 39 -0.38 -5.15 -13.63
N VAL A 40 0.08 -4.35 -12.67
CA VAL A 40 0.81 -3.10 -12.91
C VAL A 40 2.22 -3.26 -12.35
N PRO A 41 3.25 -3.32 -13.21
CA PRO A 41 4.62 -3.49 -12.75
C PRO A 41 5.04 -2.34 -11.82
N PRO A 42 5.53 -2.63 -10.59
CA PRO A 42 6.14 -1.60 -9.75
C PRO A 42 7.40 -1.04 -10.41
N LEU A 43 7.77 0.17 -10.05
CA LEU A 43 9.04 0.74 -10.49
C LEU A 43 10.18 -0.08 -9.89
N ARG A 44 10.96 -0.73 -10.76
CA ARG A 44 12.06 -1.62 -10.36
C ARG A 44 13.07 -0.91 -9.45
N SER A 45 13.39 0.36 -9.74
CA SER A 45 14.28 1.18 -8.93
C SER A 45 13.76 1.42 -7.51
N SER A 46 12.45 1.58 -7.34
CA SER A 46 11.84 1.78 -6.02
C SER A 46 11.92 0.52 -5.16
N VAL A 47 11.74 -0.66 -5.76
CA VAL A 47 11.91 -1.95 -5.06
C VAL A 47 13.38 -2.19 -4.71
N ALA A 48 14.31 -1.90 -5.64
CA ALA A 48 15.74 -2.02 -5.40
C ALA A 48 16.21 -1.11 -4.25
N LYS A 49 15.73 0.14 -4.19
CA LYS A 49 16.04 1.09 -3.11
C LYS A 49 15.63 0.55 -1.73
N GLN A 50 14.52 -0.19 -1.63
CA GLN A 50 14.08 -0.78 -0.36
C GLN A 50 15.00 -1.91 0.14
N LEU A 51 15.76 -2.56 -0.75
CA LEU A 51 16.68 -3.64 -0.42
C LEU A 51 18.16 -3.18 -0.37
N ALA A 52 18.41 -1.92 -0.70
CA ALA A 52 19.76 -1.37 -0.78
C ALA A 52 20.42 -1.29 0.62
N PRO A 53 21.74 -1.42 0.72
CA PRO A 53 22.47 -1.38 1.98
C PRO A 53 22.36 -0.03 2.73
N ASP A 54 22.04 1.04 2.01
CA ASP A 54 21.85 2.39 2.53
C ASP A 54 20.40 2.72 2.87
N ASN A 55 19.48 1.73 2.79
CA ASN A 55 18.10 1.96 3.18
C ASN A 55 17.99 2.40 4.65
N PRO A 56 17.35 3.55 4.95
CA PRO A 56 17.15 4.04 6.32
C PRO A 56 16.51 3.03 7.28
N PHE A 57 15.71 2.10 6.78
CA PHE A 57 15.15 0.99 7.58
C PHE A 57 16.23 0.22 8.34
N LEU A 58 17.42 0.05 7.78
CA LEU A 58 18.52 -0.71 8.39
C LEU A 58 19.12 -0.05 9.63
N GLN A 59 18.80 1.23 9.89
CA GLN A 59 19.19 1.91 11.14
C GLN A 59 18.41 1.39 12.36
N TYR A 60 17.19 0.86 12.16
CA TYR A 60 16.33 0.37 13.22
C TYR A 60 15.69 -1.00 12.93
N GLY A 61 16.12 -1.65 11.87
CA GLY A 61 15.59 -2.94 11.45
C GLY A 61 16.65 -3.84 10.86
N LYS A 62 16.24 -5.07 10.58
CA LYS A 62 17.06 -6.08 9.88
C LYS A 62 16.20 -6.71 8.81
N LEU A 63 16.79 -7.14 7.73
CA LEU A 63 16.13 -7.90 6.67
C LEU A 63 17.03 -8.98 6.11
N GLN A 64 16.40 -10.02 5.56
CA GLN A 64 17.03 -11.03 4.73
C GLN A 64 16.09 -11.32 3.55
N ALA A 65 16.62 -11.14 2.36
CA ALA A 65 15.93 -11.51 1.13
C ALA A 65 16.33 -12.94 0.71
N PHE A 66 15.37 -13.67 0.14
CA PHE A 66 15.53 -15.04 -0.31
C PHE A 66 14.96 -15.20 -1.72
N ILE A 67 15.55 -16.09 -2.49
CA ILE A 67 15.02 -16.60 -3.76
C ILE A 67 14.81 -18.11 -3.67
N ALA A 68 13.73 -18.58 -4.29
CA ALA A 68 13.49 -20.00 -4.53
C ALA A 68 13.94 -20.35 -5.93
N VAL A 69 14.70 -21.45 -6.07
CA VAL A 69 15.21 -21.93 -7.34
C VAL A 69 14.80 -23.39 -7.58
N LYS A 70 14.59 -23.73 -8.85
CA LYS A 70 14.32 -25.09 -9.32
C LYS A 70 15.31 -25.50 -10.40
N GLY A 71 15.59 -26.78 -10.51
CA GLY A 71 16.49 -27.35 -11.49
C GLY A 71 17.53 -28.23 -10.84
N GLU A 72 18.21 -29.11 -11.62
CA GLU A 72 19.26 -30.00 -11.12
C GLU A 72 20.48 -29.20 -10.63
N SER A 73 20.72 -28.01 -11.20
CA SER A 73 21.76 -27.04 -10.83
C SER A 73 21.24 -25.76 -10.19
N GLY A 74 19.96 -25.68 -9.85
CA GLY A 74 19.37 -24.45 -9.27
C GLY A 74 19.25 -23.29 -10.26
N GLU A 75 19.00 -23.58 -11.52
CA GLU A 75 19.11 -22.60 -12.63
C GLU A 75 17.93 -21.66 -12.77
N GLU A 76 16.73 -22.06 -12.36
CA GLU A 76 15.55 -21.25 -12.56
C GLU A 76 15.04 -20.63 -11.26
N VAL A 77 15.04 -19.29 -11.18
CA VAL A 77 14.41 -18.57 -10.06
C VAL A 77 12.89 -18.56 -10.28
N VAL A 78 12.16 -19.12 -9.30
CA VAL A 78 10.71 -19.35 -9.35
C VAL A 78 9.93 -18.65 -8.22
N GLY A 79 10.62 -17.97 -7.33
CA GLY A 79 9.96 -17.20 -6.28
C GLY A 79 10.94 -16.37 -5.45
N ARG A 80 10.38 -15.47 -4.64
CA ARG A 80 11.11 -14.55 -3.78
C ARG A 80 10.32 -14.24 -2.51
N ILE A 81 11.02 -13.87 -1.44
CA ILE A 81 10.46 -13.36 -0.20
C ILE A 81 11.51 -12.55 0.57
N VAL A 82 11.07 -11.59 1.39
CA VAL A 82 11.92 -10.93 2.37
C VAL A 82 11.36 -11.19 3.76
N ALA A 83 12.22 -11.61 4.68
CA ALA A 83 11.94 -11.60 6.11
C ALA A 83 12.56 -10.35 6.73
N SER A 84 11.87 -9.70 7.66
CA SER A 84 12.38 -8.49 8.30
C SER A 84 11.95 -8.38 9.76
N VAL A 85 12.79 -7.73 10.55
CA VAL A 85 12.53 -7.36 11.94
C VAL A 85 12.52 -5.84 12.02
N ASN A 86 11.38 -5.27 12.41
CA ASN A 86 11.21 -3.84 12.57
C ASN A 86 11.18 -3.50 14.06
N GLN A 87 12.25 -2.90 14.57
CA GLN A 87 12.39 -2.61 15.99
C GLN A 87 11.34 -1.62 16.49
N ARG A 88 10.96 -0.63 15.67
CA ARG A 88 9.90 0.33 16.01
C ARG A 88 8.54 -0.36 16.20
N LEU A 89 8.26 -1.44 15.44
CA LEU A 89 7.05 -2.23 15.61
C LEU A 89 7.07 -3.02 16.93
N ILE A 90 8.20 -3.66 17.22
CA ILE A 90 8.40 -4.41 18.47
C ILE A 90 8.22 -3.52 19.69
N GLU A 91 8.86 -2.35 19.70
CA GLU A 91 8.76 -1.38 20.80
C GLU A 91 7.33 -0.89 20.99
N ARG A 92 6.63 -0.62 19.88
CA ARG A 92 5.26 -0.14 19.94
C ARG A 92 4.27 -1.19 20.43
N GLU A 93 4.38 -2.44 19.94
CA GLU A 93 3.43 -3.49 20.29
C GLU A 93 3.82 -4.25 21.56
N GLY A 94 5.07 -4.14 22.02
CA GLY A 94 5.61 -4.91 23.14
C GLY A 94 5.65 -6.41 22.85
N LYS A 95 5.80 -6.81 21.58
CA LYS A 95 5.73 -8.20 21.10
C LYS A 95 6.82 -8.47 20.09
N ASN A 96 7.44 -9.65 20.15
CA ASN A 96 8.45 -10.11 19.20
C ASN A 96 7.77 -10.60 17.90
N VAL A 97 7.35 -9.65 17.06
CA VAL A 97 6.71 -9.90 15.77
C VAL A 97 7.68 -9.57 14.65
N GLY A 98 8.00 -10.58 13.84
CA GLY A 98 8.72 -10.40 12.59
C GLY A 98 7.76 -10.26 11.40
N LEU A 99 8.26 -9.74 10.29
CA LEU A 99 7.46 -9.49 9.09
C LEU A 99 7.97 -10.34 7.92
N PHE A 100 7.06 -10.73 7.02
CA PHE A 100 7.43 -11.12 5.67
C PHE A 100 6.78 -10.18 4.65
N GLY A 101 7.48 -9.95 3.54
CA GLY A 101 7.00 -9.14 2.44
C GLY A 101 7.69 -9.50 1.12
N PHE A 102 7.45 -8.74 0.06
CA PHE A 102 7.97 -8.97 -1.29
C PHE A 102 7.71 -10.40 -1.80
N PHE A 103 6.69 -11.06 -1.25
CA PHE A 103 6.38 -12.45 -1.54
C PHE A 103 5.81 -12.58 -2.95
N GLU A 104 6.54 -13.35 -3.79
CA GLU A 104 6.12 -13.70 -5.13
C GLU A 104 6.56 -15.12 -5.45
N CYS A 105 5.69 -15.92 -6.05
CA CYS A 105 6.06 -17.26 -6.54
C CYS A 105 5.19 -17.68 -7.73
N VAL A 106 5.74 -18.55 -8.57
CA VAL A 106 4.95 -19.24 -9.60
C VAL A 106 3.84 -20.07 -8.95
N GLU A 107 2.85 -20.51 -9.73
CA GLU A 107 1.72 -21.32 -9.25
C GLU A 107 2.18 -22.74 -8.86
N ASP A 108 2.91 -22.80 -7.75
CA ASP A 108 3.43 -24.03 -7.14
C ASP A 108 3.46 -23.89 -5.61
N SER A 109 2.60 -24.65 -4.94
CA SER A 109 2.48 -24.61 -3.48
C SER A 109 3.76 -25.02 -2.75
N ALA A 110 4.60 -25.89 -3.34
CA ALA A 110 5.86 -26.28 -2.74
C ALA A 110 6.87 -25.12 -2.74
N VAL A 111 6.85 -24.26 -3.76
CA VAL A 111 7.68 -23.04 -3.81
C VAL A 111 7.22 -22.05 -2.74
N ALA A 112 5.91 -21.80 -2.64
CA ALA A 112 5.35 -20.92 -1.62
C ALA A 112 5.71 -21.39 -0.22
N GLN A 113 5.51 -22.67 0.07
CA GLN A 113 5.80 -23.27 1.36
C GLN A 113 7.29 -23.15 1.72
N ALA A 114 8.19 -23.46 0.77
CA ALA A 114 9.63 -23.36 1.00
C ALA A 114 10.07 -21.92 1.34
N LEU A 115 9.54 -20.92 0.62
CA LEU A 115 9.81 -19.51 0.87
C LEU A 115 9.30 -19.06 2.25
N LEU A 116 8.04 -19.39 2.58
CA LEU A 116 7.44 -19.03 3.86
C LEU A 116 8.17 -19.68 5.04
N GLN A 117 8.59 -20.95 4.89
CA GLN A 117 9.38 -21.66 5.88
C GLN A 117 10.76 -21.03 6.08
N ALA A 118 11.46 -20.64 4.99
CA ALA A 118 12.75 -19.97 5.09
C ALA A 118 12.65 -18.62 5.82
N ALA A 119 11.61 -17.83 5.49
CA ALA A 119 11.34 -16.59 6.20
C ALA A 119 11.04 -16.82 7.68
N CYS A 120 10.18 -17.79 8.01
CA CYS A 120 9.87 -18.15 9.39
C CYS A 120 11.10 -18.66 10.16
N GLN A 121 11.97 -19.45 9.52
CA GLN A 121 13.19 -19.93 10.14
C GLN A 121 14.12 -18.78 10.49
N TRP A 122 14.38 -17.88 9.54
CA TRP A 122 15.22 -16.71 9.81
C TRP A 122 14.65 -15.85 10.93
N LEU A 123 13.31 -15.62 10.94
CA LEU A 123 12.65 -14.85 12.01
C LEU A 123 12.82 -15.51 13.39
N ARG A 124 12.73 -16.85 13.50
CA ARG A 124 13.03 -17.58 14.77
C ARG A 124 14.46 -17.33 15.22
N GLU A 125 15.42 -17.39 14.30
CA GLU A 125 16.84 -17.12 14.59
C GLU A 125 17.06 -15.68 15.06
N GLN A 126 16.20 -14.72 14.66
CA GLN A 126 16.18 -13.36 15.18
C GLN A 126 15.39 -13.21 16.48
N GLY A 127 14.89 -14.30 17.08
CA GLY A 127 14.15 -14.27 18.35
C GLY A 127 12.69 -13.85 18.23
N MET A 128 12.10 -13.89 17.03
CA MET A 128 10.69 -13.60 16.85
C MET A 128 9.83 -14.80 17.25
N THR A 129 8.70 -14.52 17.91
CA THR A 129 7.74 -15.53 18.35
C THR A 129 6.50 -15.59 17.46
N LYS A 130 6.34 -14.61 16.59
CA LYS A 130 5.25 -14.49 15.63
C LYS A 130 5.78 -13.92 14.31
N ALA A 131 5.23 -14.39 13.20
CA ALA A 131 5.42 -13.80 11.88
C ALA A 131 4.12 -13.19 11.38
N ARG A 132 4.20 -12.06 10.67
CA ARG A 132 3.08 -11.29 10.13
C ARG A 132 3.39 -10.84 8.71
N GLY A 133 2.37 -10.82 7.82
CA GLY A 133 2.55 -10.31 6.47
C GLY A 133 1.39 -10.65 5.52
N PRO A 134 1.53 -10.29 4.23
CA PRO A 134 2.69 -9.59 3.67
C PRO A 134 2.74 -8.12 4.08
N ILE A 135 3.92 -7.65 4.45
CA ILE A 135 4.23 -6.25 4.76
C ILE A 135 5.69 -6.01 4.35
N ASP A 136 5.92 -5.12 3.41
CA ASP A 136 7.25 -4.79 2.92
C ASP A 136 7.95 -3.85 3.91
N LEU A 137 8.66 -4.41 4.90
CA LEU A 137 9.42 -3.74 5.96
C LEU A 137 8.57 -2.93 6.95
N SER A 138 7.54 -2.24 6.49
CA SER A 138 6.57 -1.50 7.29
C SER A 138 5.25 -1.31 6.53
N THR A 139 4.17 -0.96 7.23
CA THR A 139 2.86 -0.66 6.60
C THR A 139 2.83 0.67 5.82
N HIS A 140 3.92 1.42 5.82
CA HIS A 140 4.07 2.61 4.98
C HIS A 140 4.49 2.26 3.55
N ASN A 141 5.07 1.07 3.36
CA ASN A 141 5.35 0.50 2.05
C ASN A 141 4.17 -0.37 1.58
N ASN A 142 4.43 -1.23 0.57
CA ASN A 142 3.43 -2.18 0.12
C ASN A 142 3.10 -3.16 1.25
N CYS A 143 1.81 -3.31 1.55
CA CYS A 143 1.33 -4.24 2.57
C CYS A 143 -0.05 -4.77 2.16
N LEU A 144 -0.49 -5.83 2.82
CA LEU A 144 -1.74 -6.53 2.54
C LEU A 144 -1.65 -7.50 1.34
N LEU A 145 -2.48 -8.52 1.38
CA LEU A 145 -2.67 -9.48 0.30
C LEU A 145 -4.10 -9.37 -0.22
N LEU A 146 -4.29 -9.23 -1.54
CA LEU A 146 -5.61 -9.29 -2.16
C LEU A 146 -6.21 -10.70 -1.98
N VAL A 147 -7.41 -10.78 -1.42
CA VAL A 147 -8.13 -12.05 -1.21
C VAL A 147 -9.48 -12.10 -1.95
N ASN A 148 -9.98 -10.95 -2.41
CA ASN A 148 -11.20 -10.85 -3.22
C ASN A 148 -11.14 -9.60 -4.10
N GLY A 149 -11.69 -9.66 -5.34
CA GLY A 149 -11.71 -8.56 -6.30
C GLY A 149 -10.54 -8.60 -7.27
N PHE A 150 -10.16 -9.79 -7.76
CA PHE A 150 -9.05 -10.02 -8.71
C PHE A 150 -9.38 -9.61 -10.16
N ASP A 151 -10.61 -9.26 -10.45
CA ASP A 151 -11.16 -8.96 -11.78
C ASP A 151 -10.83 -7.57 -12.32
N SER A 152 -10.12 -6.77 -11.55
CA SER A 152 -9.73 -5.40 -11.91
C SER A 152 -8.31 -5.07 -11.44
N PRO A 153 -7.58 -4.19 -12.19
CA PRO A 153 -6.23 -3.78 -11.80
C PRO A 153 -6.22 -3.06 -10.44
N PRO A 154 -5.07 -3.04 -9.76
CA PRO A 154 -4.89 -2.24 -8.55
C PRO A 154 -4.88 -0.75 -8.89
N THR A 155 -5.41 0.08 -8.01
CA THR A 155 -5.17 1.53 -8.05
C THR A 155 -3.80 1.87 -7.49
N ILE A 156 -3.36 3.11 -7.70
CA ILE A 156 -2.04 3.56 -7.21
C ILE A 156 -1.85 3.24 -5.71
N MET A 157 -0.67 2.76 -5.34
CA MET A 157 -0.28 2.38 -3.97
C MET A 157 -1.15 1.26 -3.36
N MET A 158 -1.83 0.44 -4.19
CA MET A 158 -2.52 -0.75 -3.71
C MET A 158 -1.82 -2.02 -4.20
N PRO A 159 -1.71 -3.04 -3.34
CA PRO A 159 -1.12 -4.31 -3.72
C PRO A 159 -1.99 -5.07 -4.71
N TYR A 160 -1.33 -5.93 -5.48
CA TYR A 160 -1.97 -6.91 -6.34
C TYR A 160 -1.17 -8.22 -6.30
N ASN A 161 -1.87 -9.33 -6.35
CA ASN A 161 -1.26 -10.66 -6.34
C ASN A 161 -2.15 -11.66 -7.10
N PRO A 162 -1.59 -12.79 -7.53
CA PRO A 162 -2.36 -13.88 -8.12
C PRO A 162 -3.39 -14.47 -7.14
N PRO A 163 -4.52 -14.99 -7.64
CA PRO A 163 -5.60 -15.48 -6.80
C PRO A 163 -5.27 -16.76 -6.02
N TYR A 164 -4.19 -17.47 -6.36
CA TYR A 164 -3.75 -18.66 -5.63
C TYR A 164 -2.92 -18.38 -4.36
N TYR A 165 -2.39 -17.15 -4.17
CA TYR A 165 -1.58 -16.82 -2.99
C TYR A 165 -2.30 -17.00 -1.65
N PRO A 166 -3.56 -16.55 -1.47
CA PRO A 166 -4.28 -16.79 -0.22
C PRO A 166 -4.31 -18.26 0.17
N GLN A 167 -4.62 -19.14 -0.80
CA GLN A 167 -4.69 -20.58 -0.57
C GLN A 167 -3.31 -21.14 -0.15
N PHE A 168 -2.22 -20.75 -0.81
CA PHE A 168 -0.89 -21.25 -0.49
C PHE A 168 -0.42 -20.81 0.91
N ILE A 169 -0.72 -19.58 1.29
CA ILE A 169 -0.41 -19.04 2.61
C ILE A 169 -1.23 -19.78 3.69
N GLU A 170 -2.52 -19.97 3.47
CA GLU A 170 -3.39 -20.67 4.41
C GLU A 170 -3.03 -22.16 4.55
N GLN A 171 -2.61 -22.84 3.46
CA GLN A 171 -2.11 -24.22 3.49
C GLN A 171 -0.82 -24.37 4.31
N ASP A 172 0.03 -23.35 4.41
CA ASP A 172 1.21 -23.35 5.29
C ASP A 172 0.86 -23.00 6.76
N GLY A 173 -0.42 -22.94 7.10
CA GLY A 173 -0.90 -22.76 8.49
C GLY A 173 -0.94 -21.29 8.97
N TRP A 174 -0.86 -20.33 8.07
CA TRP A 174 -1.09 -18.94 8.41
C TRP A 174 -2.58 -18.67 8.62
N GLN A 175 -2.90 -17.77 9.51
CA GLN A 175 -4.26 -17.41 9.86
C GLN A 175 -4.51 -15.92 9.59
N LYS A 176 -5.76 -15.59 9.27
CA LYS A 176 -6.19 -14.21 9.16
C LYS A 176 -5.89 -13.45 10.45
N ALA A 177 -5.18 -12.34 10.33
CA ALA A 177 -4.99 -11.39 11.40
C ALA A 177 -6.00 -10.23 11.31
N ILE A 178 -6.13 -9.61 10.15
CA ILE A 178 -7.08 -8.52 9.89
C ILE A 178 -7.40 -8.40 8.41
N ASP A 179 -8.63 -8.02 8.08
CA ASP A 179 -9.05 -7.63 6.74
C ASP A 179 -9.09 -6.10 6.57
N ALA A 180 -8.92 -5.67 5.34
CA ALA A 180 -9.07 -4.28 4.93
C ALA A 180 -9.88 -4.21 3.63
N TYR A 181 -10.70 -3.17 3.49
CA TYR A 181 -11.61 -3.01 2.38
C TYR A 181 -11.28 -1.80 1.53
N SER A 182 -11.27 -1.97 0.22
CA SER A 182 -11.34 -0.87 -0.73
C SER A 182 -12.76 -0.74 -1.28
N TYR A 183 -13.21 0.50 -1.40
CA TYR A 183 -14.55 0.84 -1.84
C TYR A 183 -14.49 1.55 -3.19
N HIS A 184 -15.36 1.16 -4.09
CA HIS A 184 -15.56 1.83 -5.38
C HIS A 184 -16.73 2.80 -5.30
N LEU A 185 -16.51 4.03 -5.75
CA LEU A 185 -17.52 5.09 -5.84
C LEU A 185 -17.57 5.66 -7.25
N PRO A 186 -18.64 5.40 -8.04
CA PRO A 186 -18.91 6.12 -9.26
C PRO A 186 -19.19 7.61 -8.97
N LEU A 187 -18.62 8.51 -9.75
CA LEU A 187 -18.78 9.96 -9.58
C LEU A 187 -19.83 10.55 -10.57
N ASP A 188 -20.72 9.71 -11.07
CA ASP A 188 -21.81 10.07 -12.00
C ASP A 188 -23.03 10.69 -11.33
N ARG A 189 -23.05 10.72 -10.02
CA ARG A 189 -24.13 11.28 -9.20
C ARG A 189 -23.58 12.06 -8.01
N PRO A 190 -24.33 13.07 -7.52
CA PRO A 190 -23.91 13.84 -6.35
C PRO A 190 -23.86 12.97 -5.09
N LEU A 191 -23.01 13.36 -4.15
CA LEU A 191 -23.04 12.81 -2.79
C LEU A 191 -24.39 13.08 -2.11
N PRO A 192 -24.79 12.25 -1.13
CA PRO A 192 -25.92 12.55 -0.25
C PRO A 192 -25.82 13.96 0.37
N THR A 193 -26.96 14.61 0.54
CA THR A 193 -27.05 16.02 1.01
C THR A 193 -26.44 16.25 2.40
N GLU A 194 -26.27 15.19 3.18
CA GLU A 194 -25.62 15.20 4.50
C GLU A 194 -24.18 15.71 4.44
N TYR A 195 -23.46 15.45 3.35
CA TYR A 195 -22.07 15.90 3.17
C TYR A 195 -22.03 17.43 2.96
N GLU A 196 -22.92 18.00 2.14
CA GLU A 196 -23.03 19.44 1.97
C GLU A 196 -23.50 20.13 3.27
N LYS A 197 -24.47 19.54 3.99
CA LYS A 197 -24.89 20.01 5.31
C LYS A 197 -23.72 20.01 6.29
N GLY A 198 -22.92 18.94 6.31
CA GLY A 198 -21.70 18.82 7.11
C GLY A 198 -20.71 19.94 6.82
N TYR A 199 -20.47 20.25 5.54
CA TYR A 199 -19.64 21.38 5.13
C TYR A 199 -20.17 22.72 5.66
N ARG A 200 -21.48 22.99 5.50
CA ARG A 200 -22.09 24.22 6.00
C ARG A 200 -22.02 24.36 7.53
N ILE A 201 -22.16 23.26 8.26
CA ILE A 201 -22.01 23.24 9.73
C ILE A 201 -20.55 23.53 10.11
N ALA A 202 -19.58 22.86 9.46
CA ALA A 202 -18.17 23.07 9.74
C ALA A 202 -17.77 24.53 9.49
N ALA A 203 -18.13 25.10 8.34
CA ALA A 203 -17.83 26.48 8.00
C ALA A 203 -18.45 27.48 9.00
N LYS A 204 -19.73 27.27 9.42
CA LYS A 204 -20.40 28.09 10.44
C LYS A 204 -19.77 27.95 11.82
N SER A 205 -19.10 26.85 12.12
CA SER A 205 -18.41 26.61 13.40
C SER A 205 -16.99 27.20 13.46
N GLY A 206 -16.59 27.96 12.43
CA GLY A 206 -15.30 28.64 12.36
C GLY A 206 -14.18 27.80 11.70
N VAL A 207 -14.52 26.67 11.08
CA VAL A 207 -13.53 25.88 10.31
C VAL A 207 -13.38 26.49 8.93
N SER A 208 -12.12 26.80 8.54
CA SER A 208 -11.76 27.21 7.20
C SER A 208 -11.19 26.03 6.41
N PHE A 209 -11.25 26.13 5.09
CA PHE A 209 -10.81 25.08 4.18
C PHE A 209 -9.96 25.68 3.08
N ARG A 210 -8.81 25.05 2.80
CA ARG A 210 -7.94 25.45 1.70
C ARG A 210 -7.32 24.22 1.02
N ARG A 211 -6.73 24.45 -0.12
CA ARG A 211 -5.94 23.42 -0.80
C ARG A 211 -4.53 23.34 -0.21
N VAL A 212 -3.89 22.19 -0.42
CA VAL A 212 -2.49 21.99 -0.07
C VAL A 212 -1.60 22.93 -0.87
N ASN A 213 -0.55 23.45 -0.24
CA ASN A 213 0.51 24.17 -0.92
C ASN A 213 1.55 23.16 -1.42
N LEU A 214 2.06 23.37 -2.65
CA LEU A 214 3.06 22.49 -3.26
C LEU A 214 4.41 23.22 -3.48
N LYS A 215 4.60 24.41 -2.93
CA LYS A 215 5.81 25.22 -3.18
C LYS A 215 6.24 26.00 -1.94
N GLY A 216 7.57 26.14 -1.82
CA GLY A 216 8.20 27.02 -0.84
C GLY A 216 7.88 26.64 0.61
N GLU A 217 8.10 27.58 1.51
CA GLU A 217 7.89 27.40 2.95
C GLU A 217 6.47 26.95 3.33
N ALA A 218 5.46 27.36 2.57
CA ALA A 218 4.08 26.93 2.79
C ALA A 218 3.88 25.41 2.55
N PHE A 219 4.66 24.80 1.63
CA PHE A 219 4.67 23.34 1.47
C PHE A 219 5.29 22.67 2.70
N ASP A 220 6.40 23.18 3.21
CA ASP A 220 7.07 22.61 4.38
C ASP A 220 6.18 22.68 5.63
N GLN A 221 5.46 23.79 5.82
CA GLN A 221 4.48 23.95 6.90
C GLN A 221 3.31 22.97 6.75
N ASP A 222 2.80 22.77 5.52
CA ASP A 222 1.74 21.80 5.27
C ASP A 222 2.21 20.36 5.56
N VAL A 223 3.42 20.01 5.16
CA VAL A 223 4.01 18.69 5.43
C VAL A 223 4.14 18.45 6.94
N GLU A 224 4.61 19.43 7.71
CA GLU A 224 4.70 19.33 9.17
C GLU A 224 3.32 19.16 9.83
N GLY A 225 2.34 19.95 9.42
CA GLY A 225 0.97 19.85 9.93
C GLY A 225 0.34 18.49 9.63
N ILE A 226 0.50 17.99 8.38
CA ILE A 226 0.01 16.68 7.97
C ILE A 226 0.73 15.56 8.75
N TYR A 227 2.05 15.64 8.93
CA TYR A 227 2.82 14.70 9.73
C TYR A 227 2.29 14.58 11.16
N TYR A 228 2.05 15.73 11.82
CA TYR A 228 1.47 15.75 13.17
C TYR A 228 0.09 15.10 13.23
N LEU A 229 -0.81 15.46 12.31
CA LEU A 229 -2.15 14.89 12.23
C LEU A 229 -2.13 13.40 11.92
N PHE A 230 -1.27 12.98 10.99
CA PHE A 230 -1.14 11.59 10.58
C PHE A 230 -0.70 10.71 11.75
N ASN A 231 0.37 11.10 12.44
CA ASN A 231 0.86 10.36 13.59
C ASN A 231 -0.18 10.29 14.74
N LYS A 232 -0.93 11.38 14.99
CA LYS A 232 -1.96 11.40 16.02
C LYS A 232 -3.18 10.54 15.65
N ALA A 233 -3.61 10.59 14.39
CA ALA A 233 -4.82 9.90 13.94
C ALA A 233 -4.61 8.39 13.71
N PHE A 234 -3.43 8.00 13.23
CA PHE A 234 -3.14 6.62 12.80
C PHE A 234 -2.18 5.87 13.73
N ALA A 235 -1.84 6.46 14.89
CA ALA A 235 -0.99 5.82 15.90
C ALA A 235 -1.46 4.41 16.29
N ASN A 236 -2.76 4.16 16.31
CA ASN A 236 -3.36 2.90 16.73
C ASN A 236 -3.75 1.97 15.58
N ASN A 237 -3.39 2.29 14.35
CA ASN A 237 -3.66 1.41 13.23
C ASN A 237 -2.84 0.11 13.36
N TYR A 238 -3.42 -0.98 12.85
CA TYR A 238 -2.80 -2.30 12.89
C TYR A 238 -1.41 -2.28 12.24
N SER A 239 -0.40 -2.79 12.93
CA SER A 239 1.01 -2.84 12.48
C SER A 239 1.64 -1.49 12.08
N SER A 240 0.99 -0.37 12.35
CA SER A 240 1.57 0.95 12.07
C SER A 240 2.84 1.18 12.89
N THR A 241 3.81 1.86 12.34
CA THR A 241 5.05 2.24 13.02
C THR A 241 5.25 3.75 12.97
N PRO A 242 5.81 4.37 14.02
CA PRO A 242 6.13 5.80 13.95
C PRO A 242 7.19 6.06 12.88
N ARG A 243 7.06 7.19 12.19
CA ARG A 243 8.06 7.73 11.26
C ARG A 243 8.66 9.01 11.82
N THR A 244 9.87 9.34 11.42
CA THR A 244 10.44 10.65 11.68
C THR A 244 9.86 11.69 10.71
N LEU A 245 9.98 12.97 11.07
CA LEU A 245 9.57 14.04 10.17
C LEU A 245 10.41 14.06 8.88
N GLU A 246 11.67 13.67 8.96
CA GLU A 246 12.58 13.59 7.81
C GLU A 246 12.13 12.52 6.81
N GLU A 247 11.85 11.28 7.29
CA GLU A 247 11.28 10.21 6.46
C GLU A 247 9.96 10.63 5.81
N PHE A 248 9.13 11.38 6.53
CA PHE A 248 7.85 11.87 6.02
C PHE A 248 8.03 12.96 4.96
N ARG A 249 9.01 13.85 5.13
CA ARG A 249 9.33 14.90 4.16
C ARG A 249 9.87 14.33 2.85
N GLU A 250 10.76 13.32 2.91
CA GLU A 250 11.26 12.63 1.72
C GLU A 250 10.10 12.04 0.89
N GLU A 251 9.17 11.34 1.55
CA GLU A 251 7.99 10.79 0.88
C GLU A 251 7.08 11.89 0.30
N ALA A 252 6.87 12.99 1.02
CA ALA A 252 6.06 14.11 0.56
C ALA A 252 6.67 14.79 -0.69
N GLU A 253 7.99 14.90 -0.77
CA GLU A 253 8.68 15.40 -1.97
C GLU A 253 8.49 14.48 -3.18
N ASP A 254 8.56 13.16 -2.99
CA ASP A 254 8.30 12.19 -4.05
C ASP A 254 6.85 12.27 -4.54
N LEU A 255 5.89 12.37 -3.61
CA LEU A 255 4.47 12.48 -3.93
C LEU A 255 4.08 13.82 -4.59
N LYS A 256 4.79 14.90 -4.32
CA LYS A 256 4.55 16.24 -4.86
C LYS A 256 4.41 16.27 -6.39
N THR A 257 5.11 15.36 -7.06
CA THR A 257 5.10 15.28 -8.54
C THR A 257 3.82 14.66 -9.12
N VAL A 258 3.07 13.91 -8.30
CA VAL A 258 1.86 13.18 -8.70
C VAL A 258 0.59 13.70 -8.05
N VAL A 259 0.70 14.61 -7.09
CA VAL A 259 -0.45 15.25 -6.43
C VAL A 259 -1.21 16.16 -7.40
N ASP A 260 -2.54 16.03 -7.43
CA ASP A 260 -3.45 17.06 -7.95
C ASP A 260 -3.94 17.91 -6.77
N PRO A 261 -3.48 19.18 -6.64
CA PRO A 261 -3.83 20.02 -5.48
C PRO A 261 -5.33 20.29 -5.40
N ASP A 262 -6.08 20.13 -6.48
CA ASP A 262 -7.52 20.35 -6.48
C ASP A 262 -8.29 19.28 -5.70
N ILE A 263 -7.73 18.09 -5.53
CA ILE A 263 -8.30 16.99 -4.76
C ILE A 263 -7.53 16.70 -3.46
N PHE A 264 -6.78 17.70 -2.97
CA PHE A 264 -6.12 17.66 -1.67
C PHE A 264 -6.52 18.87 -0.82
N TRP A 265 -7.33 18.64 0.22
CA TRP A 265 -7.91 19.68 1.06
C TRP A 265 -7.42 19.61 2.49
N ILE A 266 -7.20 20.81 3.08
CA ILE A 266 -6.81 21.01 4.46
C ILE A 266 -7.94 21.77 5.17
N ALA A 267 -8.27 21.34 6.39
CA ALA A 267 -9.18 22.01 7.29
C ALA A 267 -8.41 22.66 8.44
N GLU A 268 -8.70 23.92 8.73
CA GLU A 268 -8.06 24.71 9.78
C GLU A 268 -9.10 25.28 10.73
N TYR A 269 -8.77 25.35 12.01
CA TYR A 269 -9.56 25.96 13.04
C TYR A 269 -8.65 26.80 13.95
N GLU A 270 -8.96 28.09 14.10
CA GLU A 270 -8.14 29.07 14.87
C GLU A 270 -6.66 29.12 14.42
N GLY A 271 -6.42 28.93 13.11
CA GLY A 271 -5.08 28.95 12.52
C GLY A 271 -4.33 27.62 12.57
N GLU A 272 -4.87 26.59 13.26
CA GLU A 272 -4.27 25.28 13.38
C GLU A 272 -4.89 24.27 12.42
N MET A 273 -4.07 23.40 11.83
CA MET A 273 -4.53 22.30 10.97
C MET A 273 -5.25 21.24 11.80
N VAL A 274 -6.53 20.99 11.53
CA VAL A 274 -7.37 20.06 12.30
C VAL A 274 -7.84 18.85 11.51
N GLY A 275 -7.57 18.82 10.22
CA GLY A 275 -7.89 17.69 9.36
C GLY A 275 -7.42 17.90 7.92
N PHE A 276 -7.38 16.80 7.16
CA PHE A 276 -7.10 16.86 5.73
C PHE A 276 -7.76 15.70 4.98
N PHE A 277 -7.95 15.91 3.69
CA PHE A 277 -8.40 14.93 2.71
C PHE A 277 -7.36 14.88 1.60
N MET A 278 -6.80 13.70 1.35
CA MET A 278 -5.83 13.49 0.28
C MET A 278 -6.33 12.42 -0.67
N ALA A 279 -6.49 12.80 -1.93
CA ALA A 279 -6.67 11.88 -3.03
C ALA A 279 -5.56 12.08 -4.07
N LEU A 280 -5.20 11.00 -4.75
CA LEU A 280 -4.25 11.03 -5.86
C LEU A 280 -4.92 10.55 -7.15
N PRO A 281 -4.55 11.14 -8.30
CA PRO A 281 -4.87 10.55 -9.60
C PRO A 281 -4.32 9.12 -9.68
N ASP A 282 -5.08 8.19 -10.24
CA ASP A 282 -4.60 6.81 -10.38
C ASP A 282 -3.57 6.67 -11.49
N TYR A 283 -2.33 6.94 -11.16
CA TYR A 283 -1.21 6.79 -12.08
C TYR A 283 -0.95 5.34 -12.52
N ASN A 284 -1.54 4.33 -11.88
CA ASN A 284 -1.42 2.94 -12.32
C ASN A 284 -1.96 2.76 -13.75
N ILE A 285 -2.97 3.56 -14.16
CA ILE A 285 -3.48 3.60 -15.53
C ILE A 285 -2.35 3.91 -16.52
N ALA A 286 -1.45 4.82 -16.18
CA ALA A 286 -0.31 5.17 -17.02
C ALA A 286 0.90 4.26 -16.80
N LEU A 287 1.21 3.91 -15.54
CA LEU A 287 2.35 3.07 -15.15
C LEU A 287 2.28 1.67 -15.75
N LYS A 288 1.08 1.13 -15.96
CA LYS A 288 0.89 -0.15 -16.64
C LYS A 288 1.59 -0.20 -18.00
N HIS A 289 1.60 0.91 -18.75
CA HIS A 289 2.24 1.02 -20.06
C HIS A 289 3.74 1.31 -19.99
N VAL A 290 4.25 1.70 -18.84
CA VAL A 290 5.68 1.97 -18.60
C VAL A 290 6.48 0.68 -18.42
N GLY A 291 5.86 -0.39 -17.91
CA GLY A 291 6.51 -1.69 -17.73
C GLY A 291 7.59 -1.69 -16.63
N GLY A 292 7.43 -0.88 -15.58
CA GLY A 292 8.30 -0.86 -14.40
C GLY A 292 9.66 -0.15 -14.59
N LYS A 293 9.94 0.45 -15.76
CA LYS A 293 11.23 1.13 -16.04
C LYS A 293 11.02 2.57 -16.49
N LEU A 294 11.42 3.54 -15.65
CA LEU A 294 11.38 4.98 -15.96
C LEU A 294 12.65 5.44 -16.71
N ASN A 295 12.99 4.77 -17.81
CA ASN A 295 13.93 5.31 -18.78
C ASN A 295 13.25 6.38 -19.67
N TRP A 296 13.98 6.99 -20.61
CA TRP A 296 13.42 8.05 -21.46
C TRP A 296 12.15 7.63 -22.23
N LEU A 297 12.07 6.38 -22.71
CA LEU A 297 10.87 5.83 -23.34
C LEU A 297 9.73 5.65 -22.34
N GLY A 298 10.04 5.19 -21.10
CA GLY A 298 9.08 5.08 -20.00
C GLY A 298 8.49 6.43 -19.63
N ILE A 299 9.31 7.47 -19.57
CA ILE A 299 8.86 8.86 -19.31
C ILE A 299 7.92 9.35 -20.43
N LEU A 300 8.26 9.14 -21.69
CA LEU A 300 7.39 9.50 -22.81
C LEU A 300 6.05 8.76 -22.74
N LYS A 301 6.06 7.46 -22.47
CA LYS A 301 4.84 6.67 -22.26
C LYS A 301 4.01 7.22 -21.10
N LEU A 302 4.64 7.50 -19.94
CA LEU A 302 3.96 8.07 -18.78
C LEU A 302 3.27 9.40 -19.14
N LEU A 303 3.97 10.31 -19.81
CA LEU A 303 3.43 11.59 -20.25
C LEU A 303 2.28 11.46 -21.27
N TRP A 304 2.34 10.45 -22.11
CA TRP A 304 1.27 10.17 -23.07
C TRP A 304 0.04 9.58 -22.39
N TYR A 305 0.22 8.50 -21.59
CA TYR A 305 -0.88 7.75 -21.00
C TYR A 305 -1.50 8.42 -19.76
N ARG A 306 -0.82 9.37 -19.09
CA ARG A 306 -1.42 10.15 -17.99
C ARG A 306 -2.70 10.89 -18.41
N ARG A 307 -2.90 11.14 -19.69
CA ARG A 307 -4.12 11.76 -20.23
C ARG A 307 -5.34 10.84 -20.17
N GLN A 308 -5.13 9.55 -19.97
CA GLN A 308 -6.19 8.55 -19.82
C GLN A 308 -6.61 8.35 -18.36
N ILE A 309 -5.92 8.98 -17.42
CA ILE A 309 -6.29 8.91 -16.00
C ILE A 309 -7.68 9.51 -15.83
N ASN A 310 -8.63 8.69 -15.43
CA ASN A 310 -10.03 9.03 -15.26
C ASN A 310 -10.60 8.61 -13.91
N GLN A 311 -9.73 8.16 -13.00
CA GLN A 311 -10.09 7.83 -11.63
C GLN A 311 -9.05 8.39 -10.65
N ALA A 312 -9.48 8.58 -9.41
CA ALA A 312 -8.63 8.97 -8.30
C ALA A 312 -8.76 7.98 -7.15
N ARG A 313 -7.73 7.89 -6.32
CA ARG A 313 -7.78 7.13 -5.07
C ARG A 313 -7.74 8.08 -3.89
N VAL A 314 -8.74 7.99 -3.01
CA VAL A 314 -8.74 8.67 -1.71
C VAL A 314 -7.90 7.85 -0.75
N ILE A 315 -6.72 8.38 -0.42
CA ILE A 315 -5.73 7.68 0.41
C ILE A 315 -6.00 7.94 1.89
N VAL A 316 -6.27 9.19 2.24
CA VAL A 316 -6.42 9.60 3.63
C VAL A 316 -7.58 10.59 3.78
N ILE A 317 -8.39 10.31 4.78
CA ILE A 317 -9.34 11.27 5.36
C ILE A 317 -9.05 11.30 6.86
N CYS A 318 -8.56 12.43 7.34
CA CYS A 318 -8.15 12.59 8.72
C CYS A 318 -8.81 13.82 9.34
N ALA A 319 -9.26 13.69 10.58
CA ALA A 319 -9.66 14.82 11.40
C ALA A 319 -9.43 14.51 12.86
N LEU A 320 -8.94 15.48 13.61
CA LEU A 320 -8.74 15.36 15.05
C LEU A 320 -10.05 15.00 15.75
N PRO A 321 -10.03 14.08 16.73
CA PRO A 321 -11.23 13.63 17.45
C PRO A 321 -12.10 14.78 18.00
N GLU A 322 -11.47 15.81 18.56
CA GLU A 322 -12.10 16.99 19.14
C GLU A 322 -12.89 17.83 18.14
N HIS A 323 -12.52 17.75 16.83
CA HIS A 323 -13.17 18.49 15.75
C HIS A 323 -14.18 17.64 14.94
N ARG A 324 -14.35 16.36 15.25
CA ARG A 324 -15.32 15.48 14.55
C ARG A 324 -16.75 15.95 14.71
N ARG A 325 -17.12 16.51 15.88
CA ARG A 325 -18.46 17.09 16.14
C ARG A 325 -18.73 18.35 15.30
N ARG A 326 -17.70 19.02 14.78
CA ARG A 326 -17.81 20.15 13.82
C ARG A 326 -18.01 19.65 12.38
N MET A 327 -18.22 18.35 12.17
CA MET A 327 -18.44 17.73 10.86
C MET A 327 -17.25 17.87 9.88
N VAL A 328 -16.04 18.07 10.36
CA VAL A 328 -14.83 18.24 9.53
C VAL A 328 -14.65 17.09 8.54
N PRO A 329 -14.79 15.80 8.90
CA PRO A 329 -14.64 14.70 7.93
C PRO A 329 -15.63 14.78 6.77
N LEU A 330 -16.91 15.09 7.04
CA LEU A 330 -17.95 15.21 6.01
C LEU A 330 -17.67 16.40 5.08
N ALA A 331 -17.23 17.52 5.66
CA ALA A 331 -16.88 18.72 4.91
C ALA A 331 -15.70 18.45 3.95
N LEU A 332 -14.66 17.77 4.43
CA LEU A 332 -13.49 17.41 3.62
C LEU A 332 -13.85 16.46 2.48
N ILE A 333 -14.71 15.46 2.73
CA ILE A 333 -15.21 14.56 1.68
C ILE A 333 -16.04 15.35 0.66
N HIS A 334 -16.93 16.21 1.11
CA HIS A 334 -17.74 17.06 0.22
C HIS A 334 -16.84 17.86 -0.72
N LEU A 335 -15.88 18.58 -0.18
CA LEU A 335 -14.97 19.43 -0.95
C LEU A 335 -14.09 18.61 -1.92
N GLY A 336 -13.49 17.52 -1.46
CA GLY A 336 -12.64 16.66 -2.27
C GLY A 336 -13.39 16.04 -3.44
N MET A 337 -14.58 15.48 -3.19
CA MET A 337 -15.39 14.85 -4.23
C MET A 337 -15.98 15.89 -5.18
N GLN A 338 -16.47 17.03 -4.69
CA GLN A 338 -16.97 18.11 -5.53
C GLN A 338 -15.88 18.64 -6.46
N SER A 339 -14.66 18.80 -5.95
CA SER A 339 -13.51 19.25 -6.77
C SER A 339 -13.15 18.23 -7.85
N GLY A 340 -13.25 16.93 -7.56
CA GLY A 340 -12.94 15.86 -8.51
C GLY A 340 -13.90 15.82 -9.72
N VAL A 341 -15.15 16.29 -9.57
CA VAL A 341 -16.16 16.29 -10.64
C VAL A 341 -16.36 17.66 -11.29
N GLN A 342 -15.58 18.67 -10.91
CA GLN A 342 -15.69 20.01 -11.54
C GLN A 342 -15.36 19.95 -13.04
N LYS A 343 -15.90 20.93 -13.77
CA LYS A 343 -15.66 21.08 -15.22
C LYS A 343 -14.15 21.13 -15.50
N GLY A 344 -13.70 20.25 -16.39
CA GLY A 344 -12.29 20.12 -16.77
C GLY A 344 -11.49 19.07 -16.01
N LYS A 345 -12.06 18.45 -14.96
CA LYS A 345 -11.44 17.31 -14.29
C LYS A 345 -11.81 16.00 -14.97
N PRO A 346 -10.89 15.04 -15.05
CA PRO A 346 -11.10 13.79 -15.78
C PRO A 346 -11.81 12.70 -14.97
N TYR A 347 -11.96 12.87 -13.63
CA TYR A 347 -12.33 11.78 -12.74
C TYR A 347 -13.80 11.38 -12.90
N LYS A 348 -14.04 10.10 -13.19
CA LYS A 348 -15.37 9.48 -13.33
C LYS A 348 -15.70 8.54 -12.19
N GLN A 349 -14.69 8.12 -11.45
CA GLN A 349 -14.81 7.20 -10.33
C GLN A 349 -13.69 7.44 -9.31
N ALA A 350 -13.93 7.02 -8.07
CA ALA A 350 -12.95 7.05 -7.00
C ALA A 350 -12.86 5.70 -6.31
N GLU A 351 -11.65 5.31 -5.93
CA GLU A 351 -11.43 4.30 -4.91
C GLU A 351 -11.25 4.99 -3.57
N LEU A 352 -11.96 4.52 -2.54
CA LEU A 352 -11.79 4.98 -1.17
C LEU A 352 -11.18 3.85 -0.35
N GLY A 353 -10.03 4.09 0.22
CA GLY A 353 -9.42 3.07 1.07
C GLY A 353 -7.89 2.98 0.98
N TYR A 354 -7.33 1.98 1.65
CA TYR A 354 -8.10 0.93 2.33
C TYR A 354 -8.57 1.35 3.74
N VAL A 355 -9.61 0.69 4.22
CA VAL A 355 -10.13 0.85 5.59
C VAL A 355 -10.14 -0.51 6.26
N TYR A 356 -9.48 -0.64 7.41
CA TYR A 356 -9.48 -1.88 8.20
C TYR A 356 -10.88 -2.24 8.70
N GLU A 357 -11.15 -3.55 8.81
CA GLU A 357 -12.47 -4.08 9.20
C GLU A 357 -12.94 -3.63 10.59
N ASP A 358 -12.02 -3.38 11.50
CA ASP A 358 -12.28 -2.91 12.86
C ASP A 358 -12.51 -1.39 12.96
N ASN A 359 -12.15 -0.62 11.92
CA ASN A 359 -12.36 0.83 11.88
C ASN A 359 -13.81 1.17 11.47
N SER A 360 -14.77 0.77 12.30
CA SER A 360 -16.20 1.01 12.05
C SER A 360 -16.57 2.49 11.82
N PRO A 361 -15.99 3.49 12.50
CA PRO A 361 -16.29 4.89 12.22
C PRO A 361 -15.96 5.31 10.79
N SER A 362 -14.76 4.96 10.29
CA SER A 362 -14.33 5.30 8.93
C SER A 362 -15.16 4.54 7.89
N ARG A 363 -15.45 3.26 8.13
CA ARG A 363 -16.30 2.45 7.24
C ARG A 363 -17.68 3.08 7.06
N LYS A 364 -18.36 3.46 8.15
CA LYS A 364 -19.67 4.11 8.09
C LYS A 364 -19.67 5.40 7.27
N VAL A 365 -18.64 6.22 7.42
CA VAL A 365 -18.51 7.48 6.66
C VAL A 365 -18.31 7.19 5.18
N VAL A 366 -17.48 6.20 4.82
CA VAL A 366 -17.25 5.80 3.43
C VAL A 366 -18.50 5.17 2.82
N GLU A 367 -19.15 4.24 3.50
CA GLU A 367 -20.34 3.53 3.03
C GLU A 367 -21.53 4.51 2.84
N ALA A 368 -21.63 5.54 3.68
CA ALA A 368 -22.64 6.58 3.55
C ALA A 368 -22.51 7.44 2.28
N THR A 369 -21.35 7.44 1.60
CA THR A 369 -21.21 8.08 0.27
C THR A 369 -21.96 7.34 -0.84
N GLY A 370 -22.37 6.09 -0.58
CA GLY A 370 -22.90 5.15 -1.56
C GLY A 370 -21.81 4.26 -2.18
N ALA A 371 -20.57 4.37 -1.73
CA ALA A 371 -19.48 3.50 -2.14
C ALA A 371 -19.70 2.05 -1.71
N LYS A 372 -19.24 1.10 -2.52
CA LYS A 372 -19.39 -0.34 -2.26
C LYS A 372 -18.02 -1.00 -2.17
N VAL A 373 -17.87 -1.93 -1.23
CA VAL A 373 -16.69 -2.80 -1.17
C VAL A 373 -16.57 -3.55 -2.50
N TYR A 374 -15.41 -3.48 -3.12
CA TYR A 374 -15.13 -4.20 -4.37
C TYR A 374 -13.83 -5.01 -4.30
N LYS A 375 -12.93 -4.68 -3.37
CA LYS A 375 -11.73 -5.47 -3.06
C LYS A 375 -11.61 -5.70 -1.56
N THR A 376 -11.17 -6.90 -1.21
CA THR A 376 -10.82 -7.27 0.17
C THR A 376 -9.36 -7.67 0.21
N TYR A 377 -8.66 -7.13 1.17
CA TYR A 377 -7.27 -7.41 1.43
C TYR A 377 -7.10 -8.00 2.82
N ARG A 378 -5.99 -8.73 3.05
CA ARG A 378 -5.75 -9.42 4.32
C ARG A 378 -4.29 -9.32 4.73
N ILE A 379 -4.06 -9.20 6.03
CA ILE A 379 -2.79 -9.53 6.67
C ILE A 379 -2.95 -10.86 7.38
N TYR A 380 -1.95 -11.71 7.26
CA TYR A 380 -1.88 -13.01 7.92
C TYR A 380 -0.88 -12.99 9.06
N GLU A 381 -1.08 -13.88 10.03
CA GLU A 381 -0.14 -14.14 11.12
C GLU A 381 0.08 -15.64 11.30
N LYS A 382 1.26 -16.00 11.81
CA LYS A 382 1.65 -17.36 12.20
C LYS A 382 2.48 -17.30 13.46
N THR A 383 2.17 -18.15 14.44
CA THR A 383 3.01 -18.35 15.61
C THR A 383 4.27 -19.14 15.22
N LEU A 384 5.42 -18.66 15.65
CA LEU A 384 6.72 -19.27 15.44
C LEU A 384 7.07 -20.08 16.71
N VAL A 385 6.76 -21.36 16.69
CA VAL A 385 7.11 -22.30 17.78
C VAL A 385 8.48 -22.90 17.53
#